data_207f2ab575b2f178717cd6b903f19fbe
#
_entry.id   207f2ab575b2f178717cd6b903f19fbe
#
_cell.length_a   1.000
_cell.length_b   1.000
_cell.length_c   1.000
_cell.angle_alpha   90.00
_cell.angle_beta   90.00
_cell.angle_gamma   90.00
#
_symmetry.space_group_name_H-M   'P 1'
#
loop_
_entity.id
_entity.type
_entity.pdbx_description
1 polymer ?
#
loop_
_entity_poly.entity_id
_entity_poly.type
_entity_poly.pdbx_seq_one_letter_code
_entity_poly.pdbx_strand_id
1 'polypeptide(L)'
;MFDVHLTTIKVIDIENNKVVIDSTFGEKEYVLDKIKNGVRFELPKYKSALQNQEKNDICYVFTNNQGKKLFTALDSKLTQKLLKIIS
;
A
#
# COMPACT_ATOMS: atom_id res chain seq x y z
N MET A 1 -6.41 -4.16 18.87
CA MET A 1 -7.15 -3.41 17.84
C MET A 1 -6.20 -2.98 16.75
N PHE A 2 -6.48 -3.37 15.54
CA PHE A 2 -5.59 -3.06 14.44
C PHE A 2 -6.03 -1.77 13.77
N ASP A 3 -5.22 -0.73 13.92
CA ASP A 3 -5.37 0.44 13.10
C ASP A 3 -4.56 0.24 11.83
N VAL A 4 -5.21 -0.29 10.81
CA VAL A 4 -4.59 -0.38 9.50
C VAL A 4 -4.88 0.92 8.77
N HIS A 5 -3.87 1.76 8.67
CA HIS A 5 -3.97 2.97 7.87
C HIS A 5 -3.74 2.61 6.41
N LEU A 6 -4.85 2.47 5.68
CA LEU A 6 -4.78 2.20 4.27
C LEU A 6 -4.45 3.48 3.52
N THR A 7 -3.47 3.39 2.64
CA THR A 7 -3.08 4.49 1.78
C THR A 7 -3.20 4.07 0.32
N THR A 8 -3.15 5.03 -0.58
CA THR A 8 -3.07 4.77 -2.01
C THR A 8 -1.78 5.37 -2.55
N ILE A 9 -1.13 4.68 -3.46
CA ILE A 9 0.06 5.21 -4.10
C ILE A 9 -0.39 6.25 -5.14
N LYS A 10 0.13 7.45 -5.02
CA LYS A 10 -0.22 8.55 -5.91
C LYS A 10 0.77 8.71 -7.04
N VAL A 11 2.06 8.66 -6.74
CA VAL A 11 3.14 8.85 -7.71
C VAL A 11 4.31 7.95 -7.36
N ILE A 12 4.89 7.33 -8.37
CA ILE A 12 6.19 6.66 -8.27
C ILE A 12 7.16 7.45 -9.13
N ASP A 13 8.07 8.15 -8.49
CA ASP A 13 9.05 9.00 -9.16
C ASP A 13 10.42 8.32 -9.12
N ILE A 14 10.74 7.61 -10.21
CA ILE A 14 11.98 6.84 -10.29
C ILE A 14 13.19 7.78 -10.38
N GLU A 15 13.06 8.88 -11.10
CA GLU A 15 14.15 9.83 -11.26
C GLU A 15 14.60 10.46 -9.96
N ASN A 16 13.65 10.80 -9.09
CA ASN A 16 13.91 11.42 -7.80
C ASN A 16 13.94 10.43 -6.66
N ASN A 17 13.85 9.12 -6.97
CA ASN A 17 13.95 8.04 -5.98
C ASN A 17 12.93 8.18 -4.85
N LYS A 18 11.67 8.45 -5.20
CA LYS A 18 10.62 8.64 -4.20
C LYS A 18 9.29 8.05 -4.62
N VAL A 19 8.49 7.73 -3.62
CA VAL A 19 7.10 7.31 -3.77
C VAL A 19 6.23 8.21 -2.93
N VAL A 20 5.21 8.79 -3.54
CA VAL A 20 4.23 9.63 -2.83
C VAL A 20 2.97 8.81 -2.62
N ILE A 21 2.53 8.75 -1.38
CA ILE A 21 1.28 8.09 -1.01
C ILE A 21 0.29 9.12 -0.51
N ASP A 22 -0.97 8.81 -0.70
CA ASP A 22 -2.09 9.62 -0.20
C ASP A 22 -2.77 8.88 0.94
N SER A 23 -2.92 9.56 2.06
CA SER A 23 -3.55 9.01 3.26
C SER A 23 -4.64 9.96 3.76
N THR A 24 -5.39 9.48 4.75
CA THR A 24 -6.41 10.29 5.41
C THR A 24 -5.83 11.60 5.99
N PHE A 25 -4.57 11.57 6.36
CA PHE A 25 -3.89 12.70 6.99
C PHE A 25 -3.06 13.54 5.99
N GLY A 26 -3.22 13.30 4.71
CA GLY A 26 -2.49 14.01 3.67
C GLY A 26 -1.47 13.14 2.96
N GLU A 27 -0.63 13.77 2.17
CA GLU A 27 0.39 13.08 1.39
C GLU A 27 1.64 12.83 2.21
N LYS A 28 2.29 11.67 1.98
CA LYS A 28 3.58 11.34 2.56
C LYS A 28 4.52 10.86 1.47
N GLU A 29 5.79 11.15 1.63
CA GLU A 29 6.83 10.70 0.71
C GLU A 29 7.74 9.68 1.37
N TYR A 30 8.12 8.67 0.60
CA TYR A 30 9.06 7.64 1.02
C TYR A 30 10.17 7.53 -0.02
N VAL A 31 11.37 7.21 0.43
CA VAL A 31 12.51 6.97 -0.46
C VAL A 31 12.32 5.61 -1.12
N LEU A 32 12.29 5.59 -2.46
CA LEU A 32 12.03 4.37 -3.22
C LEU A 32 13.05 3.27 -2.89
N ASP A 33 14.32 3.61 -2.78
CA ASP A 33 15.40 2.66 -2.44
C ASP A 33 15.22 1.97 -1.10
N LYS A 34 14.51 2.58 -0.18
CA LYS A 34 14.29 2.01 1.15
C LYS A 34 13.14 1.02 1.20
N ILE A 35 12.33 0.98 0.16
CA ILE A 35 11.21 0.04 0.08
C ILE A 35 11.76 -1.27 -0.51
N LYS A 36 11.78 -2.34 0.28
CA LYS A 36 12.44 -3.60 -0.11
C LYS A 36 11.47 -4.77 -0.30
N ASN A 37 10.38 -4.81 0.42
CA ASN A 37 9.44 -5.91 0.35
C ASN A 37 8.01 -5.41 0.33
N GLY A 38 7.14 -6.16 -0.37
CA GLY A 38 5.70 -5.94 -0.33
C GLY A 38 5.01 -7.26 -0.07
N VAL A 39 4.24 -7.34 1.00
CA VAL A 39 3.52 -8.54 1.39
C VAL A 39 2.03 -8.33 1.16
N ARG A 40 1.46 -9.23 0.35
CA ARG A 40 0.03 -9.19 0.04
C ARG A 40 -0.78 -9.72 1.21
N PHE A 41 -1.87 -9.04 1.51
CA PHE A 41 -2.87 -9.59 2.42
C PHE A 41 -4.26 -9.06 2.03
N GLU A 42 -5.28 -9.75 2.53
CA GLU A 42 -6.66 -9.40 2.25
C GLU A 42 -7.33 -8.91 3.52
N LEU A 43 -8.03 -7.77 3.41
CA LEU A 43 -8.87 -7.26 4.48
C LEU A 43 -10.32 -7.54 4.16
N PRO A 44 -11.08 -8.17 5.08
CA PRO A 44 -12.50 -8.37 4.86
C PRO A 44 -13.21 -7.03 4.77
N LYS A 45 -13.98 -6.86 3.70
CA LYS A 45 -14.83 -5.70 3.58
C LYS A 45 -16.03 -5.82 4.49
N TYR A 46 -16.50 -4.68 4.96
CA TYR A 46 -17.72 -4.62 5.72
C TYR A 46 -18.89 -5.14 4.90
N LYS A 47 -19.59 -6.12 5.44
CA LYS A 47 -20.78 -6.64 4.81
C LYS A 47 -21.93 -5.64 4.98
N SER A 48 -22.30 -4.98 3.92
CA SER A 48 -23.54 -4.23 3.91
C SER A 48 -24.72 -5.21 3.86
N ALA A 49 -25.71 -5.00 4.69
CA ALA A 49 -26.91 -5.85 4.71
C ALA A 49 -27.66 -5.85 3.37
N LEU A 50 -27.38 -4.89 2.51
CA LEU A 50 -28.01 -4.75 1.19
C LEU A 50 -27.19 -5.37 0.06
N GLN A 51 -25.95 -5.78 0.33
CA GLN A 51 -25.10 -6.39 -0.68
C GLN A 51 -24.64 -7.75 -0.22
N ASN A 52 -25.09 -8.77 -0.92
CA ASN A 52 -24.67 -10.14 -0.64
C ASN A 52 -23.30 -10.45 -1.22
N GLN A 53 -22.47 -9.47 -1.52
CA GLN A 53 -21.15 -9.69 -2.09
C GLN A 53 -20.08 -9.42 -1.06
N GLU A 54 -19.36 -10.48 -0.72
CA GLU A 54 -18.14 -10.36 0.05
C GLU A 54 -17.01 -10.06 -0.91
N LYS A 55 -16.55 -8.81 -0.90
CA LYS A 55 -15.32 -8.44 -1.57
C LYS A 55 -14.28 -8.11 -0.53
N ASN A 56 -13.16 -8.79 -0.59
CA ASN A 56 -12.02 -8.46 0.25
C ASN A 56 -11.21 -7.36 -0.43
N ASP A 57 -10.75 -6.40 0.35
CA ASP A 57 -9.79 -5.45 -0.15
C ASP A 57 -8.39 -6.07 -0.14
N ILE A 58 -7.73 -6.03 -1.29
CA ILE A 58 -6.36 -6.51 -1.40
C ILE A 58 -5.42 -5.35 -1.10
N CYS A 59 -4.52 -5.58 -0.17
CA CYS A 59 -3.57 -4.60 0.30
C CYS A 59 -2.16 -5.16 0.30
N TYR A 60 -1.17 -4.28 0.31
CA TYR A 60 0.23 -4.66 0.39
C TYR A 60 0.90 -3.87 1.50
N VAL A 61 1.58 -4.59 2.39
CA VAL A 61 2.41 -3.97 3.42
C VAL A 61 3.82 -3.84 2.85
N PHE A 62 4.29 -2.61 2.73
CA PHE A 62 5.65 -2.34 2.26
C PHE A 62 6.58 -2.12 3.43
N THR A 63 7.70 -2.82 3.41
CA THR A 63 8.68 -2.80 4.48
C THR A 63 10.07 -2.45 3.94
N ASN A 64 10.95 -2.00 4.85
CA ASN A 64 12.35 -1.77 4.53
C ASN A 64 13.15 -3.08 4.62
N ASN A 65 14.47 -3.01 4.42
CA ASN A 65 15.32 -4.21 4.47
C ASN A 65 15.48 -4.79 5.87
N GLN A 66 15.05 -4.07 6.90
CA GLN A 66 15.04 -4.57 8.28
C GLN A 66 13.68 -5.17 8.66
N GLY A 67 12.75 -5.22 7.72
CA GLY A 67 11.42 -5.74 7.98
C GLY A 67 10.50 -4.74 8.67
N LYS A 68 10.92 -3.50 8.84
CA LYS A 68 10.10 -2.47 9.45
C LYS A 68 9.04 -1.98 8.45
N LYS A 69 7.79 -1.96 8.90
CA LYS A 69 6.67 -1.48 8.10
C LYS A 69 6.81 0.01 7.79
N LEU A 70 6.68 0.35 6.52
CA LEU A 70 6.69 1.73 6.04
C LEU A 70 5.27 2.24 5.82
N PHE A 71 4.51 1.55 5.00
CA PHE A 71 3.12 1.91 4.73
C PHE A 71 2.35 0.70 4.20
N THR A 72 1.03 0.81 4.22
CA THR A 72 0.13 -0.19 3.65
C THR A 72 -0.66 0.46 2.52
N ALA A 73 -0.56 -0.09 1.32
CA ALA A 73 -1.20 0.46 0.14
C ALA A 73 -2.27 -0.48 -0.41
N LEU A 74 -3.39 0.10 -0.81
CA LEU A 74 -4.43 -0.63 -1.53
C LEU A 74 -3.91 -1.07 -2.90
N ASP A 75 -4.38 -2.22 -3.36
CA ASP A 75 -4.02 -2.72 -4.68
C ASP A 75 -4.48 -1.72 -5.75
N SER A 76 -3.57 -1.43 -6.67
CA SER A 76 -3.81 -0.55 -7.80
C SER A 76 -2.74 -0.79 -8.86
N LYS A 77 -2.88 -0.14 -9.99
CA LYS A 77 -1.84 -0.23 -11.04
C LYS A 77 -0.49 0.27 -10.55
N LEU A 78 -0.48 1.34 -9.77
CA LEU A 78 0.75 1.89 -9.20
C LEU A 78 1.33 0.96 -8.14
N THR A 79 0.49 0.32 -7.32
CA THR A 79 0.93 -0.67 -6.35
C THR A 79 1.62 -1.84 -7.06
N GLN A 80 1.04 -2.35 -8.13
CA GLN A 80 1.64 -3.43 -8.92
C GLN A 80 2.96 -2.99 -9.56
N LYS A 81 3.02 -1.75 -10.04
CA LYS A 81 4.25 -1.20 -10.59
C LYS A 81 5.36 -1.14 -9.54
N LEU A 82 5.03 -0.69 -8.33
CA LEU A 82 6.01 -0.63 -7.24
C LEU A 82 6.53 -2.03 -6.89
N LEU A 83 5.64 -3.01 -6.83
CA LEU A 83 6.04 -4.39 -6.55
C LEU A 83 7.03 -4.92 -7.59
N LYS A 84 6.86 -4.58 -8.86
CA LYS A 84 7.80 -4.97 -9.90
C LYS A 84 9.15 -4.27 -9.75
N ILE A 85 9.14 -3.01 -9.36
CA ILE A 85 10.37 -2.23 -9.19
C ILE A 85 11.23 -2.80 -8.07
N ILE A 86 10.60 -3.20 -6.96
CA ILE A 86 11.33 -3.68 -5.78
C ILE A 86 11.65 -5.17 -5.81
N SER A 87 11.09 -5.92 -6.74
CA SER A 87 11.32 -7.37 -6.83
C SER A 87 12.65 -7.71 -7.49
#